data_4ddf9c099d4881e134faed32e12c2067
#
_entry.id   4ddf9c099d4881e134faed32e12c2067
#
_cell.length_a   1.000
_cell.length_b   1.000
_cell.length_c   1.000
_cell.angle_alpha   90.00
_cell.angle_beta   90.00
_cell.angle_gamma   90.00
#
_symmetry.space_group_name_H-M   'P 1'
#
loop_
_entity.id
_entity.type
_entity.pdbx_description
1 polymer ?
#
loop_
_entity_poly.entity_id
_entity_poly.type
_entity_poly.pdbx_seq_one_letter_code
_entity_poly.pdbx_strand_id
1 'polypeptide(L)' 'MNQVAKVSEISSRSDKSFEDAIQAGIARAQKTLRHVTSAWIKEQRVDLKEGKVTAYQVNLLVTFILDD' A
#
# COMPACT_ATOMS: atom_id res chain seq x y z
N MET A 1 15.50 23.68 -3.26
CA MET A 1 16.24 22.43 -3.03
C MET A 1 15.51 21.27 -3.64
N ASN A 2 16.24 20.37 -4.27
CA ASN A 2 15.63 19.20 -4.90
C ASN A 2 15.61 18.02 -3.95
N GLN A 3 14.56 17.21 -4.05
CA GLN A 3 14.50 15.92 -3.37
C GLN A 3 14.32 14.83 -4.41
N VAL A 4 14.98 13.73 -4.19
CA VAL A 4 14.81 12.56 -5.03
C VAL A 4 14.17 11.47 -4.18
N ALA A 5 13.13 10.88 -4.72
CA ALA A 5 12.37 9.84 -4.05
C ALA A 5 12.32 8.59 -4.92
N LYS A 6 12.08 7.49 -4.30
CA LYS A 6 11.85 6.24 -5.00
C LYS A 6 10.45 5.75 -4.70
N VAL A 7 9.86 5.07 -5.65
CA VAL A 7 8.50 4.52 -5.52
C VAL A 7 8.59 3.01 -5.63
N SER A 8 8.02 2.33 -4.64
CA SER A 8 7.93 0.86 -4.65
C SER A 8 6.48 0.44 -4.68
N GLU A 9 6.17 -0.53 -5.49
CA GLU A 9 4.82 -1.06 -5.57
C GLU A 9 4.66 -2.25 -4.63
N ILE A 10 3.61 -2.22 -3.82
CA ILE A 10 3.29 -3.32 -2.91
C ILE A 10 1.81 -3.66 -3.01
N SER A 11 1.48 -4.87 -2.64
CA SER A 11 0.11 -5.37 -2.59
C SER A 11 -0.25 -5.71 -1.16
N SER A 12 -1.45 -5.33 -0.73
CA SER A 12 -1.92 -5.64 0.61
C SER A 12 -3.36 -6.12 0.58
N ARG A 13 -3.66 -7.10 1.40
CA ARG A 13 -5.00 -7.70 1.49
C ARG A 13 -5.52 -7.62 2.91
N SER A 14 -6.84 -7.50 3.01
CA SER A 14 -7.54 -7.55 4.29
C SER A 14 -8.87 -8.25 4.09
N ASP A 15 -9.32 -8.98 5.09
CA ASP A 15 -10.66 -9.54 5.11
C ASP A 15 -11.67 -8.57 5.71
N LYS A 16 -11.23 -7.37 6.12
CA LYS A 16 -12.06 -6.39 6.82
C LYS A 16 -12.49 -5.22 5.95
N SER A 17 -11.54 -4.54 5.30
CA SER A 17 -11.83 -3.33 4.53
C SER A 17 -10.64 -2.91 3.69
N PHE A 18 -10.89 -2.00 2.73
CA PHE A 18 -9.80 -1.35 1.99
C PHE A 18 -8.93 -0.52 2.92
N GLU A 19 -9.53 0.18 3.86
CA GLU A 19 -8.77 1.00 4.80
C GLU A 19 -7.81 0.15 5.62
N ASP A 20 -8.26 -1.01 6.10
CA ASP A 20 -7.42 -1.91 6.85
C ASP A 20 -6.26 -2.44 5.99
N ALA A 21 -6.54 -2.77 4.73
CA ALA A 21 -5.50 -3.21 3.79
C ALA A 21 -4.46 -2.11 3.56
N ILE A 22 -4.90 -0.86 3.41
CA ILE A 22 -3.99 0.28 3.21
C ILE A 22 -3.10 0.47 4.44
N GLN A 23 -3.68 0.49 5.63
CA GLN A 23 -2.92 0.68 6.86
C GLN A 23 -1.91 -0.46 7.08
N ALA A 24 -2.32 -1.68 6.85
CA ALA A 24 -1.43 -2.84 6.99
C ALA A 24 -0.26 -2.77 6.00
N GLY A 25 -0.54 -2.38 4.75
CA GLY A 25 0.50 -2.25 3.73
C GLY A 25 1.52 -1.17 4.08
N ILE A 26 1.04 -0.01 4.51
CA ILE A 26 1.91 1.09 4.91
C ILE A 26 2.75 0.70 6.14
N ALA A 27 2.14 0.08 7.13
CA ALA A 27 2.85 -0.36 8.34
C ALA A 27 3.98 -1.34 7.98
N ARG A 28 3.71 -2.27 7.07
CA ARG A 28 4.73 -3.23 6.64
C ARG A 28 5.85 -2.55 5.86
N ALA A 29 5.50 -1.62 4.99
CA ALA A 29 6.49 -0.89 4.21
C ALA A 29 7.44 -0.11 5.10
N GLN A 30 6.93 0.50 6.17
CA GLN A 30 7.72 1.29 7.10
C GLN A 30 8.72 0.47 7.90
N LYS A 31 8.57 -0.85 7.93
CA LYS A 31 9.55 -1.71 8.61
C LYS A 31 10.86 -1.82 7.85
N THR A 32 10.82 -1.70 6.54
CA THR A 32 11.99 -1.90 5.69
C THR A 32 12.40 -0.66 4.91
N LEU A 33 11.50 0.33 4.77
CA LEU A 33 11.78 1.55 4.02
C LEU A 33 11.87 2.72 4.99
N ARG A 34 12.88 3.56 4.78
CA ARG A 34 13.08 4.77 5.57
C ARG A 34 12.46 5.95 4.85
N HIS A 35 11.95 6.90 5.63
CA HIS A 35 11.43 8.17 5.10
C HIS A 35 10.27 7.98 4.12
N VAL A 36 9.34 7.11 4.49
CA VAL A 36 8.09 6.95 3.74
C VAL A 36 7.25 8.21 3.94
N THR A 37 6.89 8.88 2.86
CA THR A 37 6.19 10.17 2.92
C THR A 37 4.77 10.13 2.37
N SER A 38 4.50 9.23 1.46
CA SER A 38 3.18 9.16 0.84
C SER A 38 2.98 7.84 0.13
N ALA A 39 1.75 7.57 -0.26
CA ALA A 39 1.42 6.41 -1.06
C ALA A 39 0.24 6.77 -1.95
N TRP A 40 0.27 6.25 -3.18
CA TRP A 40 -0.89 6.29 -4.06
C TRP A 40 -1.58 4.95 -4.01
N ILE A 41 -2.89 4.96 -4.12
CA ILE A 41 -3.65 3.73 -4.38
C ILE A 41 -3.70 3.56 -5.88
N LYS A 42 -2.97 2.58 -6.39
CA LYS A 42 -2.91 2.32 -7.82
C LYS A 42 -4.15 1.59 -8.30
N GLU A 43 -4.54 0.56 -7.55
CA GLU A 43 -5.65 -0.30 -7.91
C GLU A 43 -6.31 -0.85 -6.66
N GLN A 44 -7.59 -1.15 -6.78
CA GLN A 44 -8.34 -1.82 -5.73
C GLN A 44 -9.17 -2.91 -6.37
N ARG A 45 -9.31 -4.01 -5.64
CA ARG A 45 -10.21 -5.06 -6.08
C ARG A 45 -10.78 -5.78 -4.87
N VAL A 46 -11.91 -6.45 -5.07
CA VAL A 46 -12.46 -7.35 -4.07
C VAL A 46 -12.45 -8.75 -4.65
N ASP A 47 -12.20 -9.71 -3.79
CA ASP A 47 -12.37 -11.11 -4.15
C ASP A 47 -13.75 -11.55 -3.68
N LEU A 48 -14.39 -12.37 -4.49
CA LEU A 48 -15.75 -12.82 -4.23
C LEU A 48 -15.79 -14.33 -4.13
N LYS A 49 -16.66 -14.82 -3.27
CA LYS A 49 -16.98 -16.23 -3.22
C LYS A 49 -18.49 -16.33 -3.04
N GLU A 50 -19.13 -17.01 -4.00
CA GLU A 50 -20.58 -17.18 -3.99
C GLU A 50 -21.32 -15.84 -3.88
N GLY A 51 -20.82 -14.84 -4.60
CA GLY A 51 -21.43 -13.51 -4.64
C GLY A 51 -21.15 -12.62 -3.44
N LYS A 52 -20.32 -13.07 -2.51
CA LYS A 52 -19.99 -12.30 -1.31
C LYS A 52 -18.53 -11.90 -1.32
N VAL A 53 -18.24 -10.69 -0.85
CA VAL A 53 -16.88 -10.19 -0.72
C VAL A 53 -16.17 -10.95 0.38
N THR A 54 -15.02 -11.55 0.05
CA THR A 54 -14.21 -12.29 1.02
C THR A 54 -12.90 -11.59 1.35
N ALA A 55 -12.43 -10.72 0.45
CA ALA A 55 -11.18 -10.00 0.70
C ALA A 55 -11.18 -8.70 -0.07
N TYR A 56 -10.43 -7.75 0.47
CA TYR A 56 -10.18 -6.43 -0.11
C TYR A 56 -8.69 -6.34 -0.40
N GLN A 57 -8.32 -6.07 -1.63
CA GLN A 57 -6.92 -5.94 -2.01
C GLN A 57 -6.65 -4.57 -2.57
N VAL A 58 -5.53 -3.97 -2.16
CA VAL A 58 -5.04 -2.70 -2.69
C VAL A 58 -3.62 -2.88 -3.21
N ASN A 59 -3.34 -2.26 -4.34
CA ASN A 59 -1.97 -2.12 -4.82
C ASN A 59 -1.56 -0.68 -4.59
N LEU A 60 -0.48 -0.50 -3.88
CA LEU A 60 -0.01 0.82 -3.43
C LEU A 60 1.33 1.14 -4.07
N LEU A 61 1.50 2.40 -4.44
CA LEU A 61 2.79 2.94 -4.83
C LEU A 61 3.30 3.78 -3.66
N VAL A 62 4.26 3.23 -2.94
CA VAL A 62 4.79 3.86 -1.73
C VAL A 62 6.00 4.71 -2.09
N THR A 63 5.96 5.98 -1.72
CA THR A 63 7.04 6.93 -2.00
C THR A 63 7.91 7.10 -0.76
N PHE A 64 9.20 7.00 -0.94
CA PHE A 64 10.14 7.26 0.15
C PHE A 64 11.32 8.09 -0.35
N ILE A 65 11.79 8.99 0.51
CA ILE A 65 12.85 9.93 0.17
C ILE A 65 14.20 9.21 0.27
N LEU A 66 15.03 9.40 -0.74
CA LEU A 66 16.38 8.82 -0.75
C LEU A 66 17.32 9.71 0.06
N ASP A 67 18.13 9.07 0.89
CA ASP A 67 19.23 9.74 1.60
C ASP A 67 20.40 9.85 0.67
N ASP A 68 21.07 10.98 0.71
CA ASP A 68 22.33 11.16 -0.04
C ASP A 68 23.51 10.65 0.77
#